data_bb5c99e1b0e82f76647e698bb7516de0
#
_entry.id   bb5c99e1b0e82f76647e698bb7516de0
#
_cell.length_a   1.000
_cell.length_b   1.000
_cell.length_c   1.000
_cell.angle_alpha   90.00
_cell.angle_beta   90.00
_cell.angle_gamma   90.00
#
_symmetry.space_group_name_H-M   'P 1'
#
loop_
_entity.id
_entity.type
_entity.pdbx_description
1 polymer ?
#
loop_
_entity_poly.entity_id
_entity_poly.type
_entity_poly.pdbx_seq_one_letter_code
_entity_poly.pdbx_strand_id
1 'polypeptide(L)'
;MARGKPCVEQLNLSMGMMDVLSSSADLTCDDGTDCRNYGVLDGIKEAQELLADMMEVPHDHIIIYGNSSLNVMYDTIARAMTHGIMGSTPWCKLDKVKFLCPVPGYDRHFAITQYFGIEMINIPMTPEGPDMDLVEKLVSEDESIKGIWCVPKYSNPQGYSYSDLTVRRFARLKPAAKDFRIY
;
A
#
# COMPACT_ATOMS: atom_id res chain seq x y z
N MET A 1 2.34 -14.31 19.84
CA MET A 1 3.17 -13.08 19.72
C MET A 1 2.24 -11.92 19.37
N ALA A 2 2.10 -10.92 20.21
CA ALA A 2 1.09 -9.87 19.98
C ALA A 2 1.53 -8.84 18.92
N ARG A 3 2.83 -8.54 18.80
CA ARG A 3 3.42 -7.62 17.79
C ARG A 3 4.90 -7.94 17.62
N GLY A 4 5.37 -7.91 16.37
CA GLY A 4 6.79 -7.86 16.06
C GLY A 4 7.34 -6.45 16.36
N LYS A 5 8.48 -6.38 17.03
CA LYS A 5 9.23 -5.13 17.25
C LYS A 5 10.68 -5.38 16.90
N PRO A 6 11.38 -4.42 16.28
CA PRO A 6 12.82 -4.52 16.11
C PRO A 6 13.52 -4.70 17.48
N CYS A 7 14.55 -5.53 17.52
CA CYS A 7 15.42 -5.63 18.70
C CYS A 7 16.38 -4.43 18.77
N VAL A 8 17.08 -4.29 19.89
CA VAL A 8 17.99 -3.15 20.13
C VAL A 8 19.09 -3.11 19.07
N GLU A 9 19.63 -4.26 18.69
CA GLU A 9 20.68 -4.37 17.66
C GLU A 9 20.18 -3.87 16.29
N GLN A 10 18.95 -4.21 15.92
CA GLN A 10 18.33 -3.72 14.69
C GLN A 10 18.10 -2.19 14.72
N LEU A 11 17.65 -1.65 15.87
CA LEU A 11 17.47 -0.21 16.03
C LEU A 11 18.81 0.54 15.96
N ASN A 12 19.87 -0.04 16.50
CA ASN A 12 21.21 0.55 16.49
C ASN A 12 21.79 0.69 15.07
N LEU A 13 21.33 -0.09 14.08
CA LEU A 13 21.78 0.02 12.70
C LEU A 13 21.49 1.41 12.10
N SER A 14 20.42 2.05 12.53
CA SER A 14 20.00 3.36 12.02
C SER A 14 20.46 4.54 12.87
N MET A 15 21.10 4.30 14.03
CA MET A 15 21.47 5.38 14.96
C MET A 15 22.46 6.39 14.37
N GLY A 16 23.36 5.96 13.47
CA GLY A 16 24.27 6.86 12.78
C GLY A 16 23.58 7.94 11.94
N MET A 17 22.32 7.73 11.55
CA MET A 17 21.52 8.73 10.84
C MET A 17 21.27 9.99 11.70
N MET A 18 21.25 9.85 13.00
CA MET A 18 21.03 10.97 13.92
C MET A 18 22.23 11.93 13.96
N ASP A 19 23.43 11.45 13.63
CA ASP A 19 24.65 12.23 13.69
C ASP A 19 24.84 13.13 12.44
N VAL A 20 24.12 12.85 11.35
CA VAL A 20 24.20 13.67 10.13
C VAL A 20 23.31 14.91 10.18
N LEU A 21 22.33 14.94 11.07
CA LEU A 21 21.41 16.07 11.24
C LEU A 21 21.81 16.90 12.46
N SER A 22 22.53 17.99 12.22
CA SER A 22 22.94 18.91 13.27
C SER A 22 22.61 20.36 12.88
N SER A 23 22.77 21.30 13.82
CA SER A 23 22.57 22.72 13.56
C SER A 23 23.57 23.30 12.55
N SER A 24 24.65 22.60 12.27
CA SER A 24 25.68 22.98 11.29
C SER A 24 25.65 22.14 10.01
N ALA A 25 24.70 21.19 9.90
CA ALA A 25 24.55 20.39 8.69
C ALA A 25 24.02 21.24 7.53
N ASP A 26 24.49 20.95 6.33
CA ASP A 26 23.84 21.47 5.11
C ASP A 26 22.53 20.69 4.91
N LEU A 27 21.43 21.40 4.92
CA LEU A 27 20.09 20.87 4.75
C LEU A 27 19.46 21.35 3.43
N THR A 28 20.30 21.69 2.46
CA THR A 28 19.89 22.13 1.15
C THR A 28 20.09 21.02 0.12
N CYS A 29 19.05 20.72 -0.66
CA CYS A 29 19.15 19.78 -1.76
C CYS A 29 19.98 20.34 -2.93
N ASP A 30 20.40 19.50 -3.86
CA ASP A 30 21.19 19.87 -5.04
C ASP A 30 20.47 20.91 -5.91
N ASP A 31 19.16 20.94 -5.93
CA ASP A 31 18.33 21.92 -6.64
C ASP A 31 18.12 23.25 -5.89
N GLY A 32 18.69 23.39 -4.68
CA GLY A 32 18.55 24.55 -3.82
C GLY A 32 17.34 24.51 -2.87
N THR A 33 16.58 23.43 -2.85
CA THR A 33 15.46 23.26 -1.92
C THR A 33 15.96 23.16 -0.47
N ASP A 34 15.46 24.02 0.41
CA ASP A 34 15.75 23.97 1.85
C ASP A 34 14.84 22.94 2.52
N CYS A 35 15.41 21.81 2.96
CA CYS A 35 14.67 20.71 3.59
C CYS A 35 13.98 21.06 4.91
N ARG A 36 14.26 22.23 5.47
CA ARG A 36 13.57 22.73 6.69
C ARG A 36 12.23 23.39 6.36
N ASN A 37 11.92 23.57 5.08
CA ASN A 37 10.71 24.27 4.63
C ASN A 37 9.75 23.28 3.96
N TYR A 38 8.54 23.75 3.68
CA TYR A 38 7.51 23.00 2.97
C TYR A 38 7.45 23.42 1.48
N GLY A 39 6.65 22.72 0.69
CA GLY A 39 6.37 23.09 -0.71
C GLY A 39 6.77 22.02 -1.74
N VAL A 40 7.43 20.96 -1.31
CA VAL A 40 7.71 19.79 -2.16
C VAL A 40 6.60 18.76 -1.94
N LEU A 41 5.84 18.45 -3.00
CA LEU A 41 4.66 17.59 -2.89
C LEU A 41 4.98 16.09 -2.96
N ASP A 42 5.99 15.74 -3.77
CA ASP A 42 6.27 14.35 -4.12
C ASP A 42 7.48 13.77 -3.37
N GLY A 43 8.14 14.59 -2.56
CA GLY A 43 9.41 14.29 -1.91
C GLY A 43 10.59 14.95 -2.63
N ILE A 44 11.71 15.08 -1.93
CA ILE A 44 12.94 15.62 -2.53
C ILE A 44 13.54 14.62 -3.52
N LYS A 45 14.19 15.14 -4.54
CA LYS A 45 14.71 14.32 -5.65
C LYS A 45 15.69 13.24 -5.17
N GLU A 46 16.58 13.57 -4.27
CA GLU A 46 17.57 12.64 -3.71
C GLU A 46 16.92 11.45 -3.00
N ALA A 47 15.82 11.70 -2.28
CA ALA A 47 15.06 10.63 -1.64
C ALA A 47 14.28 9.79 -2.66
N GLN A 48 13.75 10.41 -3.72
CA GLN A 48 13.09 9.68 -4.81
C GLN A 48 14.10 8.78 -5.55
N GLU A 49 15.30 9.28 -5.87
CA GLU A 49 16.35 8.49 -6.50
C GLU A 49 16.80 7.31 -5.63
N LEU A 50 17.02 7.54 -4.34
CA LEU A 50 17.37 6.47 -3.40
C LEU A 50 16.30 5.37 -3.35
N LEU A 51 15.03 5.75 -3.29
CA LEU A 51 13.93 4.79 -3.23
C LEU A 51 13.66 4.12 -4.59
N ALA A 52 13.92 4.81 -5.69
CA ALA A 52 13.81 4.28 -7.04
C ALA A 52 14.74 3.08 -7.25
N ASP A 53 16.00 3.21 -6.80
CA ASP A 53 16.97 2.11 -6.82
C ASP A 53 16.50 0.91 -5.99
N MET A 54 15.96 1.15 -4.80
CA MET A 54 15.45 0.09 -3.93
C MET A 54 14.23 -0.63 -4.52
N MET A 55 13.39 0.07 -5.27
CA MET A 55 12.13 -0.44 -5.82
C MET A 55 12.26 -0.87 -7.28
N GLU A 56 13.41 -0.64 -7.91
CA GLU A 56 13.67 -0.95 -9.34
C GLU A 56 12.64 -0.29 -10.28
N VAL A 57 12.32 0.99 -10.01
CA VAL A 57 11.39 1.80 -10.81
C VAL A 57 12.02 3.16 -11.13
N PRO A 58 11.56 3.88 -12.17
CA PRO A 58 11.98 5.26 -12.43
C PRO A 58 11.67 6.19 -11.24
N HIS A 59 12.55 7.16 -10.96
CA HIS A 59 12.39 8.05 -9.80
C HIS A 59 11.13 8.92 -9.88
N ASP A 60 10.67 9.29 -11.06
CA ASP A 60 9.43 10.03 -11.31
C ASP A 60 8.16 9.20 -11.07
N HIS A 61 8.30 7.90 -10.81
CA HIS A 61 7.23 7.03 -10.32
C HIS A 61 7.18 6.93 -8.78
N ILE A 62 8.07 7.65 -8.09
CA ILE A 62 8.13 7.64 -6.62
C ILE A 62 7.45 8.89 -6.06
N ILE A 63 6.50 8.67 -5.17
CA ILE A 63 5.89 9.71 -4.35
C ILE A 63 6.14 9.37 -2.89
N ILE A 64 6.81 10.28 -2.18
CA ILE A 64 7.10 10.12 -0.75
C ILE A 64 5.99 10.81 0.04
N TYR A 65 5.08 10.01 0.56
CA TYR A 65 3.90 10.50 1.26
C TYR A 65 4.09 10.62 2.78
N GLY A 66 4.85 9.71 3.37
CA GLY A 66 5.10 9.66 4.81
C GLY A 66 5.59 8.28 5.25
N ASN A 67 5.69 8.06 6.55
CA ASN A 67 6.27 6.86 7.15
C ASN A 67 5.24 5.82 7.62
N SER A 68 3.95 6.02 7.39
CA SER A 68 2.89 5.10 7.82
C SER A 68 2.07 4.60 6.64
N SER A 69 2.28 3.34 6.25
CA SER A 69 1.49 2.70 5.19
C SER A 69 -0.01 2.66 5.51
N LEU A 70 -0.38 2.50 6.79
CA LEU A 70 -1.80 2.51 7.19
C LEU A 70 -2.46 3.87 6.93
N ASN A 71 -1.75 4.98 7.12
CA ASN A 71 -2.28 6.30 6.79
C ASN A 71 -2.48 6.45 5.28
N VAL A 72 -1.53 6.00 4.48
CA VAL A 72 -1.65 6.00 3.01
C VAL A 72 -2.85 5.17 2.55
N MET A 73 -3.00 3.95 3.09
CA MET A 73 -4.12 3.05 2.78
C MET A 73 -5.46 3.66 3.18
N TYR A 74 -5.54 4.22 4.41
CA TYR A 74 -6.76 4.90 4.86
C TYR A 74 -7.12 6.09 3.96
N ASP A 75 -6.16 6.97 3.66
CA ASP A 75 -6.38 8.14 2.82
C ASP A 75 -6.83 7.74 1.40
N THR A 76 -6.23 6.71 0.84
CA THR A 76 -6.60 6.21 -0.50
C THR A 76 -8.04 5.71 -0.52
N ILE A 77 -8.46 4.94 0.49
CA ILE A 77 -9.86 4.48 0.60
C ILE A 77 -10.79 5.67 0.86
N ALA A 78 -10.42 6.60 1.74
CA ALA A 78 -11.21 7.80 2.02
C ALA A 78 -11.44 8.64 0.76
N ARG A 79 -10.41 8.81 -0.08
CA ARG A 79 -10.53 9.50 -1.38
C ARG A 79 -11.42 8.74 -2.35
N ALA A 80 -11.30 7.43 -2.42
CA ALA A 80 -12.19 6.59 -3.24
C ALA A 80 -13.65 6.73 -2.80
N MET A 81 -13.91 6.74 -1.48
CA MET A 81 -15.24 6.95 -0.92
C MET A 81 -15.81 8.33 -1.26
N THR A 82 -15.01 9.38 -1.22
CA THR A 82 -15.49 10.76 -1.34
C THR A 82 -15.42 11.34 -2.75
N HIS A 83 -14.44 10.93 -3.54
CA HIS A 83 -14.17 11.53 -4.86
C HIS A 83 -14.20 10.49 -6.01
N GLY A 84 -14.21 9.19 -5.69
CA GLY A 84 -14.03 8.14 -6.69
C GLY A 84 -12.57 7.98 -7.12
N ILE A 85 -12.32 7.06 -8.03
CA ILE A 85 -11.00 6.73 -8.58
C ILE A 85 -11.01 7.03 -10.08
N MET A 86 -10.07 7.87 -10.54
CA MET A 86 -9.88 8.20 -11.97
C MET A 86 -11.20 8.58 -12.67
N GLY A 87 -12.02 9.39 -12.01
CA GLY A 87 -13.29 9.88 -12.57
C GLY A 87 -14.48 8.92 -12.39
N SER A 88 -14.31 7.83 -11.65
CA SER A 88 -15.44 6.96 -11.28
C SER A 88 -16.37 7.64 -10.27
N THR A 89 -17.57 7.09 -10.12
CA THR A 89 -18.50 7.53 -9.09
C THR A 89 -17.88 7.34 -7.70
N PRO A 90 -17.94 8.34 -6.80
CA PRO A 90 -17.54 8.17 -5.41
C PRO A 90 -18.20 6.95 -4.78
N TRP A 91 -17.42 6.12 -4.10
CA TRP A 91 -17.94 4.85 -3.58
C TRP A 91 -19.05 5.02 -2.55
N CYS A 92 -19.06 6.14 -1.80
CA CYS A 92 -20.16 6.45 -0.88
C CYS A 92 -21.51 6.68 -1.56
N LYS A 93 -21.55 6.85 -2.89
CA LYS A 93 -22.77 7.02 -3.69
C LYS A 93 -23.21 5.74 -4.38
N LEU A 94 -22.46 4.65 -4.21
CA LEU A 94 -22.80 3.34 -4.73
C LEU A 94 -23.68 2.58 -3.72
N ASP A 95 -24.62 1.80 -4.21
CA ASP A 95 -25.49 0.99 -3.35
C ASP A 95 -24.69 -0.02 -2.53
N LYS A 96 -23.60 -0.52 -3.10
CA LYS A 96 -22.77 -1.54 -2.47
C LYS A 96 -21.31 -1.43 -2.92
N VAL A 97 -20.41 -1.56 -1.95
CA VAL A 97 -18.96 -1.69 -2.16
C VAL A 97 -18.46 -2.91 -1.42
N LYS A 98 -17.65 -3.73 -2.10
CA LYS A 98 -17.05 -4.93 -1.54
C LYS A 98 -15.54 -4.91 -1.70
N PHE A 99 -14.86 -5.61 -0.81
CA PHE A 99 -13.40 -5.76 -0.81
C PHE A 99 -13.01 -7.20 -0.55
N LEU A 100 -12.05 -7.70 -1.31
CA LEU A 100 -11.46 -9.00 -1.06
C LEU A 100 -10.41 -8.90 0.05
N CYS A 101 -10.53 -9.77 1.02
CA CYS A 101 -9.73 -9.80 2.23
C CYS A 101 -9.05 -11.17 2.36
N PRO A 102 -7.80 -11.34 1.90
CA PRO A 102 -7.04 -12.57 2.11
C PRO A 102 -6.86 -12.86 3.60
N VAL A 103 -7.26 -14.08 4.02
CA VAL A 103 -7.25 -14.49 5.43
C VAL A 103 -6.51 -15.83 5.61
N PRO A 104 -5.70 -15.94 6.67
CA PRO A 104 -5.33 -14.93 7.66
C PRO A 104 -4.62 -13.74 7.04
N GLY A 105 -4.87 -12.52 7.54
CA GLY A 105 -4.32 -11.29 7.01
C GLY A 105 -4.10 -10.24 8.11
N TYR A 106 -3.64 -9.06 7.72
CA TYR A 106 -3.37 -8.00 8.67
C TYR A 106 -4.66 -7.28 9.06
N ASP A 107 -5.06 -7.42 10.31
CA ASP A 107 -6.31 -6.94 10.87
C ASP A 107 -6.55 -5.43 10.69
N ARG A 108 -5.47 -4.62 10.62
CA ARG A 108 -5.57 -3.17 10.44
C ARG A 108 -6.09 -2.77 9.06
N HIS A 109 -5.76 -3.55 8.02
CA HIS A 109 -6.34 -3.36 6.69
C HIS A 109 -7.85 -3.60 6.72
N PHE A 110 -8.26 -4.67 7.38
CA PHE A 110 -9.69 -5.02 7.51
C PHE A 110 -10.45 -3.98 8.34
N ALA A 111 -9.81 -3.40 9.37
CA ALA A 111 -10.40 -2.33 10.15
C ALA A 111 -10.68 -1.07 9.31
N ILE A 112 -9.86 -0.76 8.29
CA ILE A 112 -10.12 0.35 7.35
C ILE A 112 -11.40 0.06 6.55
N THR A 113 -11.52 -1.14 5.96
CA THR A 113 -12.72 -1.54 5.21
C THR A 113 -13.97 -1.53 6.08
N GLN A 114 -13.86 -2.05 7.29
CA GLN A 114 -14.96 -2.04 8.27
C GLN A 114 -15.40 -0.62 8.64
N TYR A 115 -14.43 0.29 8.85
CA TYR A 115 -14.71 1.68 9.21
C TYR A 115 -15.56 2.40 8.15
N PHE A 116 -15.33 2.13 6.88
CA PHE A 116 -16.08 2.70 5.78
C PHE A 116 -17.36 1.92 5.41
N GLY A 117 -17.71 0.89 6.16
CA GLY A 117 -18.90 0.08 5.89
C GLY A 117 -18.79 -0.77 4.61
N ILE A 118 -17.59 -1.03 4.14
CA ILE A 118 -17.33 -1.85 2.95
C ILE A 118 -17.49 -3.33 3.31
N GLU A 119 -18.28 -4.06 2.53
CA GLU A 119 -18.46 -5.51 2.73
C GLU A 119 -17.17 -6.26 2.44
N MET A 120 -16.74 -7.10 3.37
CA MET A 120 -15.51 -7.88 3.25
C MET A 120 -15.81 -9.31 2.81
N ILE A 121 -15.13 -9.76 1.76
CA ILE A 121 -15.18 -11.14 1.27
C ILE A 121 -13.88 -11.82 1.61
N ASN A 122 -13.92 -12.86 2.44
CA ASN A 122 -12.73 -13.61 2.82
C ASN A 122 -12.22 -14.45 1.66
N ILE A 123 -10.92 -14.35 1.39
CA ILE A 123 -10.20 -15.16 0.41
C ILE A 123 -9.19 -16.05 1.15
N PRO A 124 -9.22 -17.38 0.99
CA PRO A 124 -8.24 -18.25 1.61
C PRO A 124 -6.80 -17.91 1.18
N MET A 125 -5.87 -17.89 2.16
CA MET A 125 -4.45 -17.76 1.89
C MET A 125 -3.79 -19.13 1.77
N THR A 126 -2.88 -19.24 0.81
CA THR A 126 -1.97 -20.39 0.62
C THR A 126 -0.52 -19.93 0.79
N PRO A 127 0.47 -20.82 0.91
CA PRO A 127 1.88 -20.43 0.91
C PRO A 127 2.33 -19.64 -0.33
N GLU A 128 1.62 -19.77 -1.45
CA GLU A 128 1.88 -19.10 -2.72
C GLU A 128 1.16 -17.75 -2.88
N GLY A 129 0.33 -17.39 -1.92
CA GLY A 129 -0.52 -16.19 -1.94
C GLY A 129 -2.01 -16.51 -1.79
N PRO A 130 -2.92 -15.58 -2.07
CA PRO A 130 -4.36 -15.85 -1.99
C PRO A 130 -4.83 -16.85 -3.06
N ASP A 131 -5.96 -17.49 -2.81
CA ASP A 131 -6.63 -18.35 -3.79
C ASP A 131 -7.02 -17.53 -5.03
N MET A 132 -6.15 -17.58 -6.04
CA MET A 132 -6.31 -16.79 -7.26
C MET A 132 -7.46 -17.26 -8.15
N ASP A 133 -7.88 -18.51 -8.08
CA ASP A 133 -9.04 -19.00 -8.86
C ASP A 133 -10.30 -18.33 -8.33
N LEU A 134 -10.43 -18.23 -7.02
CA LEU A 134 -11.52 -17.52 -6.38
C LEU A 134 -11.45 -16.01 -6.63
N VAL A 135 -10.27 -15.39 -6.51
CA VAL A 135 -10.07 -13.96 -6.78
C VAL A 135 -10.49 -13.62 -8.21
N GLU A 136 -9.95 -14.31 -9.21
CA GLU A 136 -10.24 -14.06 -10.64
C GLU A 136 -11.73 -14.20 -10.95
N LYS A 137 -12.37 -15.25 -10.42
CA LYS A 137 -13.80 -15.47 -10.58
C LYS A 137 -14.59 -14.29 -10.01
N LEU A 138 -14.38 -13.96 -8.74
CA LEU A 138 -15.16 -12.93 -8.06
C LEU A 138 -15.01 -11.56 -8.71
N VAL A 139 -13.78 -11.14 -9.02
CA VAL A 139 -13.54 -9.80 -9.60
C VAL A 139 -14.07 -9.68 -11.04
N SER A 140 -14.16 -10.78 -11.78
CA SER A 140 -14.69 -10.76 -13.15
C SER A 140 -16.21 -10.77 -13.21
N GLU A 141 -16.89 -11.26 -12.16
CA GLU A 141 -18.34 -11.44 -12.13
C GLU A 141 -19.08 -10.32 -11.37
N ASP A 142 -18.40 -9.59 -10.47
CA ASP A 142 -19.04 -8.64 -9.55
C ASP A 142 -18.39 -7.26 -9.59
N GLU A 143 -19.03 -6.30 -10.24
CA GLU A 143 -18.57 -4.91 -10.33
C GLU A 143 -18.62 -4.13 -9.00
N SER A 144 -19.30 -4.65 -7.98
CA SER A 144 -19.29 -4.05 -6.64
C SER A 144 -17.99 -4.31 -5.88
N ILE A 145 -17.15 -5.24 -6.34
CA ILE A 145 -15.83 -5.52 -5.78
C ILE A 145 -14.84 -4.46 -6.30
N LYS A 146 -14.39 -3.59 -5.40
CA LYS A 146 -13.57 -2.43 -5.72
C LYS A 146 -12.09 -2.60 -5.41
N GLY A 147 -11.73 -3.61 -4.65
CA GLY A 147 -10.33 -3.83 -4.33
C GLY A 147 -10.03 -5.11 -3.58
N ILE A 148 -8.74 -5.34 -3.40
CA ILE A 148 -8.18 -6.44 -2.63
C ILE A 148 -6.99 -5.93 -1.81
N TRP A 149 -6.90 -6.35 -0.54
CA TRP A 149 -5.72 -6.11 0.27
C TRP A 149 -4.64 -7.14 -0.03
N CYS A 150 -3.39 -6.68 -0.23
CA CYS A 150 -2.26 -7.55 -0.52
C CYS A 150 -1.04 -7.21 0.35
N VAL A 151 -0.32 -8.24 0.78
CA VAL A 151 1.01 -8.13 1.37
C VAL A 151 1.90 -9.16 0.67
N PRO A 152 2.43 -8.84 -0.53
CA PRO A 152 3.08 -9.82 -1.39
C PRO A 152 4.37 -10.42 -0.84
N LYS A 153 5.11 -9.67 -0.02
CA LYS A 153 6.34 -10.14 0.63
C LYS A 153 6.16 -10.13 2.14
N TYR A 154 6.37 -11.32 2.72
CA TYR A 154 6.35 -11.55 4.16
C TYR A 154 5.00 -11.20 4.79
N SER A 155 3.93 -11.77 4.22
CA SER A 155 2.55 -11.52 4.66
C SER A 155 2.40 -11.64 6.18
N ASN A 156 1.57 -10.78 6.75
CA ASN A 156 1.26 -10.79 8.18
C ASN A 156 -0.11 -11.46 8.39
N PRO A 157 -0.25 -12.55 9.19
CA PRO A 157 0.75 -13.06 10.15
C PRO A 157 1.63 -14.22 9.66
N GLN A 158 1.41 -14.79 8.47
CA GLN A 158 2.04 -16.07 8.07
C GLN A 158 3.49 -15.94 7.62
N GLY A 159 3.93 -14.75 7.18
CA GLY A 159 5.26 -14.55 6.61
C GLY A 159 5.41 -15.11 5.18
N TYR A 160 4.32 -15.43 4.50
CA TYR A 160 4.35 -15.95 3.13
C TYR A 160 4.78 -14.87 2.13
N SER A 161 5.48 -15.28 1.09
CA SER A 161 5.72 -14.45 -0.10
C SER A 161 4.92 -15.01 -1.27
N TYR A 162 4.26 -14.12 -2.02
CA TYR A 162 3.52 -14.55 -3.19
C TYR A 162 4.48 -15.10 -4.24
N SER A 163 4.08 -16.18 -4.89
CA SER A 163 4.86 -16.73 -6.00
C SER A 163 4.79 -15.82 -7.23
N ASP A 164 5.77 -15.94 -8.12
CA ASP A 164 5.77 -15.24 -9.41
C ASP A 164 4.50 -15.50 -10.20
N LEU A 165 3.98 -16.74 -10.12
CA LEU A 165 2.73 -17.09 -10.78
C LEU A 165 1.57 -16.27 -10.24
N THR A 166 1.45 -16.17 -8.91
CA THR A 166 0.42 -15.36 -8.25
C THR A 166 0.51 -13.90 -8.65
N VAL A 167 1.71 -13.31 -8.63
CA VAL A 167 1.94 -11.91 -9.03
C VAL A 167 1.55 -11.69 -10.50
N ARG A 168 1.93 -12.61 -11.40
CA ARG A 168 1.54 -12.55 -12.82
C ARG A 168 0.02 -12.67 -13.02
N ARG A 169 -0.65 -13.48 -12.21
CA ARG A 169 -2.12 -13.58 -12.23
C ARG A 169 -2.77 -12.28 -11.78
N PHE A 170 -2.27 -11.62 -10.73
CA PHE A 170 -2.73 -10.28 -10.34
C PHE A 170 -2.59 -9.26 -11.47
N ALA A 171 -1.45 -9.25 -12.16
CA ALA A 171 -1.21 -8.32 -13.28
C ALA A 171 -2.13 -8.57 -14.48
N ARG A 172 -2.75 -9.76 -14.58
CA ARG A 172 -3.64 -10.16 -15.67
C ARG A 172 -5.12 -10.16 -15.30
N LEU A 173 -5.47 -9.73 -14.09
CA LEU A 173 -6.85 -9.64 -13.66
C LEU A 173 -7.69 -8.82 -14.66
N LYS A 174 -8.91 -9.26 -14.87
CA LYS A 174 -9.90 -8.57 -15.69
C LYS A 174 -11.14 -8.23 -14.85
N PRO A 175 -11.05 -7.21 -13.99
CA PRO A 175 -12.14 -6.85 -13.12
C PRO A 175 -13.34 -6.31 -13.90
N ALA A 176 -14.55 -6.67 -13.48
CA ALA A 176 -15.78 -6.04 -13.97
C ALA A 176 -15.82 -4.55 -13.57
N ALA A 177 -15.32 -4.21 -12.38
CA ALA A 177 -15.21 -2.83 -11.92
C ALA A 177 -13.99 -2.12 -12.55
N LYS A 178 -14.22 -1.04 -13.31
CA LYS A 178 -13.14 -0.22 -13.90
C LYS A 178 -12.26 0.47 -12.88
N ASP A 179 -12.80 0.72 -11.71
CA ASP A 179 -12.17 1.36 -10.57
C ASP A 179 -11.63 0.36 -9.54
N PHE A 180 -11.54 -0.92 -9.87
CA PHE A 180 -10.88 -1.93 -9.04
C PHE A 180 -9.40 -1.62 -8.85
N ARG A 181 -8.88 -1.81 -7.62
CA ARG A 181 -7.46 -1.60 -7.29
C ARG A 181 -6.92 -2.71 -6.39
N ILE A 182 -5.61 -2.94 -6.53
CA ILE A 182 -4.82 -3.81 -5.65
C ILE A 182 -4.07 -2.89 -4.69
N TYR A 183 -4.19 -3.13 -3.41
CA TYR A 183 -3.61 -2.32 -2.34
C TYR A 183 -2.54 -3.08 -1.58
#